data_837f7b17a14b68524601a373f601391c
#
_entry.id   837f7b17a14b68524601a373f601391c
#
_cell.length_a   1.000
_cell.length_b   1.000
_cell.length_c   1.000
_cell.angle_alpha   90.00
_cell.angle_beta   90.00
_cell.angle_gamma   90.00
#
_symmetry.space_group_name_H-M   'P 1'
#
loop_
_entity.id
_entity.type
_entity.pdbx_description
1 polymer ?
#
loop_
_entity_poly.entity_id
_entity_poly.type
_entity_poly.pdbx_seq_one_letter_code
_entity_poly.pdbx_strand_id
1 'polypeptide(L)'
;QSGSEGNSGMYVRGGGPDQNLILLDGVPVYNANHLFGFFSVFNPDAISSINLIKGGFPAQYSGRLSSVIDIRLKEGNDKKYGGEFSIGTIATKVMVEGPIWKDHTSFIFSARRTYIDVLAAPVIALINKYSGNSEKLKAGYYFYDANLKLNHKFSDKDRLFLSGYFGRDKAYIKNEEEYLYYDTLYNDKSNMGLYWGNITTSMRWNHVFNQKLFSNVTLIYSNYKFDT
;
A
#
# COMPACT_ATOMS: atom_id res chain seq x y z
N GLN A 1 -22.32 7.70 3.92
CA GLN A 1 -21.50 6.51 4.28
C GLN A 1 -22.43 5.46 4.87
N SER A 2 -22.76 4.44 4.11
CA SER A 2 -23.35 3.21 4.64
C SER A 2 -22.28 2.10 4.44
N GLY A 3 -21.34 2.04 5.35
CA GLY A 3 -20.45 0.89 5.46
C GLY A 3 -21.01 -0.05 6.52
N SER A 4 -21.12 -1.33 6.25
CA SER A 4 -21.23 -2.33 7.30
C SER A 4 -19.97 -2.25 8.17
N GLU A 5 -20.10 -2.37 9.47
CA GLU A 5 -18.97 -2.42 10.40
C GLU A 5 -17.92 -3.43 9.89
N GLY A 6 -16.67 -3.00 9.80
CA GLY A 6 -15.55 -3.82 9.30
C GLY A 6 -15.30 -3.80 7.79
N ASN A 7 -16.04 -3.02 7.01
CA ASN A 7 -15.76 -2.84 5.58
C ASN A 7 -15.54 -1.36 5.25
N SER A 8 -14.29 -0.96 5.05
CA SER A 8 -13.93 0.38 4.62
C SER A 8 -14.02 0.58 3.09
N GLY A 9 -14.75 -0.27 2.39
CA GLY A 9 -15.01 -0.14 0.97
C GLY A 9 -15.58 1.24 0.63
N MET A 10 -15.04 1.88 -0.41
CA MET A 10 -15.49 3.18 -0.85
C MET A 10 -16.69 3.03 -1.77
N TYR A 11 -17.85 3.48 -1.30
CA TYR A 11 -19.10 3.48 -2.06
C TYR A 11 -19.38 4.89 -2.57
N VAL A 12 -19.46 5.06 -3.88
CA VAL A 12 -19.70 6.36 -4.50
C VAL A 12 -20.90 6.25 -5.43
N ARG A 13 -21.93 7.10 -5.22
CA ARG A 13 -23.15 7.16 -6.04
C ARG A 13 -23.83 5.79 -6.24
N GLY A 14 -23.86 4.96 -5.20
CA GLY A 14 -24.46 3.62 -5.27
C GLY A 14 -23.57 2.55 -5.90
N GLY A 15 -22.40 2.91 -6.43
CA GLY A 15 -21.43 1.94 -6.93
C GLY A 15 -20.60 1.30 -5.83
N GLY A 16 -20.27 0.02 -5.99
CA GLY A 16 -19.41 -0.74 -5.08
C GLY A 16 -17.94 -0.35 -5.12
N PRO A 17 -17.14 -0.87 -4.18
CA PRO A 17 -15.71 -0.56 -4.10
C PRO A 17 -14.92 -0.94 -5.37
N ASP A 18 -15.32 -2.00 -6.03
CA ASP A 18 -14.76 -2.52 -7.28
C ASP A 18 -15.04 -1.62 -8.49
N GLN A 19 -16.03 -0.72 -8.37
CA GLN A 19 -16.41 0.21 -9.43
C GLN A 19 -15.66 1.54 -9.37
N ASN A 20 -14.76 1.72 -8.42
CA ASN A 20 -13.92 2.90 -8.29
C ASN A 20 -12.56 2.66 -8.93
N LEU A 21 -12.08 3.60 -9.74
CA LEU A 21 -10.71 3.60 -10.26
C LEU A 21 -9.81 4.33 -9.27
N ILE A 22 -8.89 3.59 -8.65
CA ILE A 22 -7.93 4.16 -7.71
C ILE A 22 -6.58 4.21 -8.40
N LEU A 23 -6.02 5.41 -8.51
CA LEU A 23 -4.75 5.67 -9.17
C LEU A 23 -3.75 6.23 -8.16
N LEU A 24 -2.52 5.73 -8.19
CA LEU A 24 -1.37 6.29 -7.50
C LEU A 24 -0.36 6.77 -8.55
N ASP A 25 -0.14 8.08 -8.61
CA ASP A 25 0.66 8.73 -9.68
C ASP A 25 0.27 8.29 -11.09
N GLY A 26 -1.06 8.06 -11.31
CA GLY A 26 -1.62 7.63 -12.59
C GLY A 26 -1.60 6.12 -12.83
N VAL A 27 -1.10 5.30 -11.90
CA VAL A 27 -1.08 3.84 -12.00
C VAL A 27 -2.25 3.23 -11.24
N PRO A 28 -3.05 2.34 -11.85
CA PRO A 28 -4.11 1.63 -11.16
C PRO A 28 -3.56 0.78 -10.00
N VAL A 29 -4.16 0.93 -8.82
CA VAL A 29 -3.89 0.12 -7.64
C VAL A 29 -5.09 -0.78 -7.38
N TYR A 30 -4.86 -2.08 -7.37
CA TYR A 30 -5.89 -3.07 -7.09
C TYR A 30 -5.90 -3.38 -5.59
N ASN A 31 -7.10 -3.58 -5.01
CA ASN A 31 -7.27 -3.82 -3.57
C ASN A 31 -6.48 -2.80 -2.73
N ALA A 32 -6.91 -1.53 -2.81
CA ALA A 32 -6.21 -0.40 -2.21
C ALA A 32 -6.35 -0.32 -0.67
N ASN A 33 -6.47 -1.47 -0.01
CA ASN A 33 -6.66 -1.56 1.44
C ASN A 33 -5.79 -2.67 2.04
N HIS A 34 -5.27 -2.40 3.24
CA HIS A 34 -4.68 -3.37 4.13
C HIS A 34 -5.69 -3.83 5.19
N LEU A 35 -5.43 -4.97 5.82
CA LEU A 35 -6.24 -5.53 6.90
C LEU A 35 -7.73 -5.56 6.54
N PHE A 36 -8.05 -6.17 5.38
CA PHE A 36 -9.43 -6.31 4.91
C PHE A 36 -10.24 -5.00 4.87
N GLY A 37 -9.55 -3.86 4.75
CA GLY A 37 -10.17 -2.56 4.60
C GLY A 37 -9.97 -1.59 5.78
N PHE A 38 -9.36 -1.98 6.87
CA PHE A 38 -9.13 -1.08 8.02
C PHE A 38 -8.08 -0.02 7.77
N PHE A 39 -7.08 -0.30 6.93
CA PHE A 39 -6.03 0.64 6.59
C PHE A 39 -5.94 0.87 5.09
N SER A 40 -5.74 2.11 4.69
CA SER A 40 -5.41 2.44 3.31
C SER A 40 -3.98 1.98 2.98
N VAL A 41 -3.76 1.50 1.74
CA VAL A 41 -2.41 1.23 1.21
C VAL A 41 -1.59 2.52 1.04
N PHE A 42 -2.22 3.68 1.09
CA PHE A 42 -1.57 4.97 0.87
C PHE A 42 -1.03 5.53 2.18
N ASN A 43 0.29 5.79 2.22
CA ASN A 43 0.91 6.49 3.34
C ASN A 43 0.59 7.99 3.24
N PRO A 44 -0.16 8.58 4.18
CA PRO A 44 -0.57 9.98 4.11
C PRO A 44 0.62 10.95 4.11
N ASP A 45 1.73 10.58 4.73
CA ASP A 45 2.92 11.44 4.83
C ASP A 45 3.59 11.66 3.47
N ALA A 46 3.43 10.70 2.54
CA ALA A 46 3.95 10.77 1.18
C ALA A 46 2.98 11.42 0.18
N ILE A 47 1.72 11.67 0.57
CA ILE A 47 0.69 12.19 -0.35
C ILE A 47 0.79 13.71 -0.48
N SER A 48 0.70 14.19 -1.72
CA SER A 48 0.58 15.60 -2.06
C SER A 48 -0.88 16.02 -2.24
N SER A 49 -1.67 15.21 -2.96
CA SER A 49 -3.08 15.51 -3.22
C SER A 49 -3.91 14.26 -3.49
N ILE A 50 -5.20 14.35 -3.20
CA ILE A 50 -6.20 13.35 -3.53
C ILE A 50 -7.34 14.06 -4.25
N ASN A 51 -7.61 13.65 -5.49
CA ASN A 51 -8.71 14.15 -6.29
C ASN A 51 -9.77 13.07 -6.47
N LEU A 52 -11.00 13.37 -6.08
CA LEU A 52 -12.15 12.49 -6.25
C LEU A 52 -13.06 13.02 -7.37
N ILE A 53 -13.16 12.27 -8.46
CA ILE A 53 -14.01 12.58 -9.61
C ILE A 53 -15.22 11.65 -9.57
N LYS A 54 -16.42 12.22 -9.35
CA LYS A 54 -17.66 11.46 -9.10
C LYS A 54 -18.57 11.35 -10.33
N GLY A 55 -18.04 11.34 -11.53
CA GLY A 55 -18.79 11.30 -12.79
C GLY A 55 -18.33 12.39 -13.75
N GLY A 56 -18.72 12.28 -15.02
CA GLY A 56 -18.22 13.17 -16.07
C GLY A 56 -16.72 13.03 -16.28
N PHE A 57 -16.23 11.80 -16.23
CA PHE A 57 -14.79 11.52 -16.30
C PHE A 57 -14.20 12.04 -17.60
N PRO A 58 -13.08 12.78 -17.57
CA PRO A 58 -12.28 13.03 -18.75
C PRO A 58 -11.92 11.72 -19.46
N ALA A 59 -11.79 11.75 -20.81
CA ALA A 59 -11.55 10.57 -21.64
C ALA A 59 -10.29 9.78 -21.28
N GLN A 60 -9.37 10.39 -20.55
CA GLN A 60 -8.16 9.73 -20.05
C GLN A 60 -8.43 8.67 -18.95
N TYR A 61 -9.59 8.72 -18.31
CA TYR A 61 -9.98 7.76 -17.29
C TYR A 61 -11.00 6.79 -17.84
N SER A 62 -10.72 5.49 -17.75
CA SER A 62 -11.59 4.43 -18.24
C SER A 62 -11.54 3.20 -17.34
N GLY A 63 -12.44 2.24 -17.60
CA GLY A 63 -12.41 0.93 -16.96
C GLY A 63 -13.14 0.82 -15.62
N ARG A 64 -13.74 1.90 -15.08
CA ARG A 64 -14.59 1.88 -13.89
C ARG A 64 -15.79 2.80 -14.04
N LEU A 65 -16.87 2.49 -13.31
CA LEU A 65 -18.19 3.11 -13.55
C LEU A 65 -18.60 4.17 -12.53
N SER A 66 -18.06 4.12 -11.30
CA SER A 66 -18.57 4.92 -10.20
C SER A 66 -17.76 6.19 -9.94
N SER A 67 -16.46 6.06 -9.71
CA SER A 67 -15.59 7.21 -9.44
C SER A 67 -14.14 6.97 -9.85
N VAL A 68 -13.38 8.06 -9.94
CA VAL A 68 -11.92 8.03 -10.06
C VAL A 68 -11.33 8.72 -8.85
N ILE A 69 -10.39 8.07 -8.19
CA ILE A 69 -9.60 8.61 -7.08
C ILE A 69 -8.16 8.71 -7.59
N ASP A 70 -7.73 9.92 -7.92
CA ASP A 70 -6.37 10.19 -8.38
C ASP A 70 -5.53 10.72 -7.21
N ILE A 71 -4.59 9.89 -6.75
CA ILE A 71 -3.69 10.18 -5.64
C ILE A 71 -2.32 10.49 -6.20
N ARG A 72 -1.77 11.62 -5.77
CA ARG A 72 -0.45 12.08 -6.17
C ARG A 72 0.50 12.06 -4.99
N LEU A 73 1.67 11.47 -5.17
CA LEU A 73 2.77 11.54 -4.20
C LEU A 73 3.48 12.89 -4.28
N LYS A 74 4.04 13.34 -3.15
CA LYS A 74 4.98 14.46 -3.10
C LYS A 74 6.15 14.21 -4.05
N GLU A 75 6.75 15.27 -4.55
CA GLU A 75 7.87 15.18 -5.50
C GLU A 75 9.23 15.20 -4.81
N GLY A 76 9.23 15.35 -3.47
CA GLY A 76 10.45 15.57 -2.69
C GLY A 76 10.93 17.03 -2.76
N ASN A 77 11.79 17.38 -1.83
CA ASN A 77 12.36 18.73 -1.74
C ASN A 77 13.66 18.80 -2.51
N ASP A 78 13.76 19.68 -3.49
CA ASP A 78 14.96 19.86 -4.32
C ASP A 78 16.04 20.75 -3.71
N LYS A 79 15.78 21.33 -2.51
CA LYS A 79 16.67 22.31 -1.85
C LYS A 79 17.23 21.82 -0.53
N LYS A 80 16.42 21.11 0.27
CA LYS A 80 16.75 20.72 1.65
C LYS A 80 16.33 19.28 1.91
N TYR A 81 17.10 18.60 2.74
CA TYR A 81 16.69 17.32 3.29
C TYR A 81 15.64 17.52 4.37
N GLY A 82 14.64 16.66 4.37
CA GLY A 82 13.59 16.57 5.37
C GLY A 82 13.29 15.11 5.68
N GLY A 83 12.69 14.87 6.83
CA GLY A 83 12.27 13.54 7.18
C GLY A 83 11.35 13.53 8.39
N GLU A 84 10.58 12.48 8.49
CA GLU A 84 9.67 12.22 9.59
C GLU A 84 9.79 10.75 10.00
N PHE A 85 9.86 10.51 11.30
CA PHE A 85 9.82 9.18 11.88
C PHE A 85 8.75 9.14 12.96
N SER A 86 7.87 8.14 12.90
CA SER A 86 6.77 8.00 13.83
C SER A 86 6.61 6.56 14.27
N ILE A 87 6.51 6.35 15.58
CA ILE A 87 6.16 5.07 16.21
C ILE A 87 4.78 5.23 16.82
N GLY A 88 3.79 4.55 16.24
CA GLY A 88 2.44 4.47 16.81
C GLY A 88 2.22 3.16 17.55
N THR A 89 1.04 2.97 18.10
CA THR A 89 0.67 1.73 18.81
C THR A 89 0.60 0.49 17.92
N ILE A 90 0.32 0.67 16.64
CA ILE A 90 0.07 -0.43 15.69
C ILE A 90 1.10 -0.46 14.55
N ALA A 91 1.66 0.69 14.18
CA ALA A 91 2.55 0.82 13.04
C ALA A 91 3.69 1.80 13.29
N THR A 92 4.82 1.54 12.66
CA THR A 92 5.93 2.48 12.52
C THR A 92 5.98 3.00 11.10
N LYS A 93 6.27 4.30 10.95
CA LYS A 93 6.42 4.98 9.67
C LYS A 93 7.73 5.75 9.61
N VAL A 94 8.29 5.82 8.42
CA VAL A 94 9.43 6.68 8.11
C VAL A 94 9.17 7.36 6.77
N MET A 95 9.53 8.62 6.66
CA MET A 95 9.56 9.38 5.43
C MET A 95 10.85 10.20 5.40
N VAL A 96 11.52 10.19 4.26
CA VAL A 96 12.70 11.03 4.00
C VAL A 96 12.60 11.63 2.60
N GLU A 97 12.97 12.88 2.46
CA GLU A 97 12.99 13.58 1.20
C GLU A 97 14.21 14.50 1.11
N GLY A 98 14.60 14.84 -0.10
CA GLY A 98 15.70 15.79 -0.28
C GLY A 98 16.25 15.81 -1.70
N PRO A 99 17.25 16.70 -1.94
CA PRO A 99 17.93 16.78 -3.22
C PRO A 99 18.96 15.65 -3.37
N ILE A 100 18.92 14.97 -4.54
CA ILE A 100 20.06 14.18 -5.01
C ILE A 100 21.04 15.12 -5.73
N TRP A 101 20.49 16.01 -6.53
CA TRP A 101 21.21 17.11 -7.18
C TRP A 101 20.38 18.37 -7.01
N LYS A 102 20.91 19.29 -6.22
CA LYS A 102 20.20 20.50 -5.81
C LYS A 102 19.62 21.26 -7.02
N ASP A 103 18.37 21.71 -6.88
CA ASP A 103 17.58 22.42 -7.89
C ASP A 103 17.27 21.59 -9.17
N HIS A 104 17.75 20.35 -9.29
CA HIS A 104 17.56 19.50 -10.47
C HIS A 104 16.90 18.15 -10.15
N THR A 105 17.39 17.46 -9.12
CA THR A 105 16.89 16.11 -8.79
C THR A 105 16.51 16.03 -7.34
N SER A 106 15.25 15.67 -7.08
CA SER A 106 14.74 15.40 -5.75
C SER A 106 14.24 13.96 -5.63
N PHE A 107 14.20 13.47 -4.41
CA PHE A 107 13.57 12.21 -4.07
C PHE A 107 12.67 12.35 -2.84
N ILE A 108 11.69 11.47 -2.76
CA ILE A 108 10.96 11.15 -1.54
C ILE A 108 10.88 9.64 -1.42
N PHE A 109 11.18 9.14 -0.25
CA PHE A 109 10.99 7.75 0.16
C PHE A 109 10.13 7.71 1.40
N SER A 110 9.14 6.82 1.44
CA SER A 110 8.38 6.53 2.65
C SER A 110 8.17 5.04 2.81
N ALA A 111 8.20 4.56 4.04
CA ALA A 111 7.90 3.18 4.37
C ALA A 111 7.08 3.10 5.66
N ARG A 112 6.26 2.06 5.75
CA ARG A 112 5.43 1.77 6.90
C ARG A 112 5.38 0.27 7.14
N ARG A 113 5.38 -0.14 8.41
CA ARG A 113 5.13 -1.52 8.83
C ARG A 113 4.23 -1.54 10.05
N THR A 114 3.25 -2.45 10.05
CA THR A 114 2.47 -2.79 11.25
C THR A 114 3.13 -3.96 11.99
N TYR A 115 2.86 -4.06 13.28
CA TYR A 115 3.38 -5.12 14.17
C TYR A 115 2.26 -5.74 15.02
N ILE A 116 1.07 -5.89 14.44
CA ILE A 116 -0.07 -6.56 15.08
C ILE A 116 0.28 -8.00 15.45
N ASP A 117 1.10 -8.68 14.65
CA ASP A 117 1.67 -10.00 14.94
C ASP A 117 2.46 -10.03 16.23
N VAL A 118 3.27 -9.01 16.49
CA VAL A 118 4.07 -8.88 17.72
C VAL A 118 3.19 -8.57 18.93
N LEU A 119 2.19 -7.68 18.76
CA LEU A 119 1.25 -7.33 19.82
C LEU A 119 0.31 -8.47 20.19
N ALA A 120 -0.07 -9.31 19.23
CA ALA A 120 -0.92 -10.46 19.46
C ALA A 120 -0.16 -11.63 20.13
N ALA A 121 1.15 -11.72 19.96
CA ALA A 121 1.95 -12.85 20.45
C ALA A 121 1.79 -13.15 21.95
N PRO A 122 1.82 -12.17 22.89
CA PRO A 122 1.62 -12.46 24.31
C PRO A 122 0.19 -12.93 24.63
N VAL A 123 -0.81 -12.44 23.92
CA VAL A 123 -2.21 -12.87 24.08
C VAL A 123 -2.36 -14.32 23.62
N ILE A 124 -1.80 -14.65 22.48
CA ILE A 124 -1.80 -16.03 21.94
C ILE A 124 -1.04 -16.98 22.87
N ALA A 125 0.09 -16.56 23.43
CA ALA A 125 0.84 -17.33 24.40
C ALA A 125 0.02 -17.61 25.67
N LEU A 126 -0.78 -16.61 26.12
CA LEU A 126 -1.68 -16.77 27.24
C LEU A 126 -2.81 -17.76 26.93
N ILE A 127 -3.43 -17.66 25.74
CA ILE A 127 -4.44 -18.61 25.27
C ILE A 127 -3.86 -20.02 25.27
N ASN A 128 -2.72 -20.24 24.66
CA ASN A 128 -2.05 -21.55 24.63
C ASN A 128 -1.78 -22.11 26.03
N LYS A 129 -1.40 -21.25 26.98
CA LYS A 129 -1.14 -21.67 28.38
C LYS A 129 -2.40 -22.12 29.09
N TYR A 130 -3.54 -21.47 28.86
CA TYR A 130 -4.78 -21.76 29.59
C TYR A 130 -5.71 -22.72 28.84
N SER A 131 -5.51 -22.99 27.56
CA SER A 131 -6.33 -23.94 26.77
C SER A 131 -6.16 -25.39 27.22
N GLY A 132 -5.12 -25.72 27.98
CA GLY A 132 -4.89 -27.06 28.51
C GLY A 132 -4.68 -28.17 27.45
N ASN A 133 -4.67 -27.80 26.18
CA ASN A 133 -4.55 -28.68 25.04
C ASN A 133 -3.10 -28.83 24.60
N SER A 134 -2.79 -29.99 24.01
CA SER A 134 -1.51 -30.23 23.33
C SER A 134 -1.33 -29.38 22.08
N GLU A 135 -2.33 -28.55 21.76
CA GLU A 135 -2.33 -27.65 20.60
C GLU A 135 -1.60 -26.34 20.90
N LYS A 136 -0.66 -25.97 20.01
CA LYS A 136 0.03 -24.69 20.03
C LYS A 136 -0.41 -23.84 18.84
N LEU A 137 -1.29 -22.87 19.13
CA LEU A 137 -1.73 -21.89 18.14
C LEU A 137 -0.70 -20.81 17.98
N LYS A 138 -0.34 -20.47 16.72
CA LYS A 138 0.36 -19.25 16.33
C LYS A 138 -0.44 -18.57 15.25
N ALA A 139 -0.86 -17.33 15.47
CA ALA A 139 -1.57 -16.54 14.49
C ALA A 139 -1.00 -15.12 14.45
N GLY A 140 -1.07 -14.49 13.31
CA GLY A 140 -0.56 -13.14 13.19
C GLY A 140 -0.99 -12.50 11.88
N TYR A 141 -0.98 -11.18 11.91
CA TYR A 141 -1.18 -10.32 10.75
C TYR A 141 -0.19 -9.16 10.79
N TYR A 142 0.40 -8.88 9.67
CA TYR A 142 1.14 -7.64 9.45
C TYR A 142 1.09 -7.23 7.98
N PHE A 143 1.28 -5.96 7.74
CA PHE A 143 1.59 -5.45 6.41
C PHE A 143 2.79 -4.51 6.45
N TYR A 144 3.38 -4.32 5.30
CA TYR A 144 4.38 -3.30 5.07
C TYR A 144 4.19 -2.72 3.67
N ASP A 145 4.47 -1.45 3.56
CA ASP A 145 4.44 -0.72 2.30
C ASP A 145 5.61 0.27 2.20
N ALA A 146 5.97 0.58 0.98
CA ALA A 146 6.98 1.56 0.66
C ALA A 146 6.63 2.31 -0.62
N ASN A 147 6.93 3.61 -0.64
CA ASN A 147 6.84 4.48 -1.80
C ASN A 147 8.19 5.10 -2.08
N LEU A 148 8.54 5.20 -3.34
CA LEU A 148 9.69 5.95 -3.81
C LEU A 148 9.28 6.81 -4.99
N LYS A 149 9.63 8.09 -4.98
CA LYS A 149 9.49 8.95 -6.15
C LYS A 149 10.76 9.76 -6.37
N LEU A 150 11.18 9.80 -7.61
CA LEU A 150 12.28 10.59 -8.09
C LEU A 150 11.74 11.62 -9.09
N ASN A 151 12.21 12.83 -9.00
CA ASN A 151 11.90 13.91 -9.92
C ASN A 151 13.20 14.50 -10.43
N HIS A 152 13.37 14.56 -11.75
CA HIS A 152 14.54 15.14 -12.39
C HIS A 152 14.14 16.19 -13.42
N LYS A 153 14.69 17.38 -13.26
CA LYS A 153 14.54 18.51 -14.17
C LYS A 153 15.79 18.58 -15.06
N PHE A 154 15.65 18.16 -16.33
CA PHE A 154 16.72 18.28 -17.33
C PHE A 154 16.87 19.72 -17.80
N SER A 155 15.71 20.40 -17.98
CA SER A 155 15.62 21.80 -18.42
C SER A 155 14.29 22.41 -17.97
N ASP A 156 14.03 23.67 -18.28
CA ASP A 156 12.73 24.30 -18.04
C ASP A 156 11.61 23.70 -18.91
N LYS A 157 11.97 22.95 -19.94
CA LYS A 157 11.05 22.28 -20.86
C LYS A 157 10.89 20.79 -20.61
N ASP A 158 11.87 20.16 -19.94
CA ASP A 158 11.93 18.70 -19.78
C ASP A 158 12.03 18.29 -18.32
N ARG A 159 11.10 17.43 -17.92
CA ARG A 159 11.07 16.87 -16.58
C ARG A 159 10.66 15.40 -16.61
N LEU A 160 11.40 14.58 -15.87
CA LEU A 160 11.14 13.15 -15.72
C LEU A 160 10.77 12.85 -14.28
N PHE A 161 9.71 12.04 -14.13
CA PHE A 161 9.27 11.52 -12.85
C PHE A 161 9.32 10.00 -12.91
N LEU A 162 9.92 9.40 -11.89
CA LEU A 162 9.86 7.97 -11.65
C LEU A 162 9.16 7.76 -10.31
N SER A 163 8.12 6.94 -10.26
CA SER A 163 7.48 6.57 -9.01
C SER A 163 7.28 5.08 -8.91
N GLY A 164 7.36 4.56 -7.70
CA GLY A 164 7.14 3.17 -7.38
C GLY A 164 6.45 3.02 -6.04
N TYR A 165 5.56 2.05 -5.97
CA TYR A 165 4.91 1.59 -4.76
C TYR A 165 5.05 0.08 -4.65
N PHE A 166 5.32 -0.38 -3.44
CA PHE A 166 5.30 -1.77 -3.05
C PHE A 166 4.54 -1.93 -1.74
N GLY A 167 3.59 -2.83 -1.69
CA GLY A 167 2.86 -3.16 -0.47
C GLY A 167 2.55 -4.64 -0.41
N ARG A 168 2.65 -5.22 0.78
CA ARG A 168 2.34 -6.62 1.02
C ARG A 168 1.70 -6.83 2.38
N ASP A 169 0.65 -7.63 2.38
CA ASP A 169 -0.05 -8.13 3.55
C ASP A 169 0.27 -9.61 3.76
N LYS A 170 0.32 -9.99 5.03
CA LYS A 170 0.45 -11.39 5.44
C LYS A 170 -0.44 -11.67 6.65
N ALA A 171 -1.41 -12.55 6.47
CA ALA A 171 -2.16 -13.18 7.54
C ALA A 171 -1.77 -14.66 7.62
N TYR A 172 -1.59 -15.20 8.82
CA TYR A 172 -1.26 -16.60 9.00
C TYR A 172 -1.84 -17.16 10.29
N ILE A 173 -2.21 -18.44 10.21
CA ILE A 173 -2.59 -19.28 11.35
C ILE A 173 -1.81 -20.58 11.22
N LYS A 174 -1.14 -20.97 12.30
CA LYS A 174 -0.39 -22.22 12.40
C LYS A 174 -0.83 -22.94 13.65
N ASN A 175 -1.23 -24.19 13.49
CA ASN A 175 -1.52 -25.10 14.58
C ASN A 175 -0.47 -26.22 14.61
N GLU A 176 0.05 -26.49 15.79
CA GLU A 176 0.86 -27.67 16.06
C GLU A 176 0.15 -28.45 17.15
N GLU A 177 -0.24 -29.69 16.85
CA GLU A 177 -0.93 -30.60 17.78
C GLU A 177 -0.08 -31.82 18.03
N GLU A 178 0.20 -32.11 19.32
CA GLU A 178 0.88 -33.33 19.73
C GLU A 178 -0.13 -34.27 20.42
N TYR A 179 -0.34 -35.45 19.88
CA TYR A 179 -1.21 -36.46 20.46
C TYR A 179 -0.60 -37.84 20.45
N LEU A 180 -0.98 -38.63 21.46
CA LEU A 180 -0.54 -40.02 21.62
C LEU A 180 -1.56 -40.95 20.99
N TYR A 181 -1.17 -41.79 20.07
CA TYR A 181 -2.00 -42.82 19.47
C TYR A 181 -1.27 -44.16 19.49
N TYR A 182 -1.84 -45.16 20.22
CA TYR A 182 -1.23 -46.46 20.45
C TYR A 182 0.25 -46.38 20.89
N ASP A 183 0.54 -45.62 21.96
CA ASP A 183 1.90 -45.37 22.49
C ASP A 183 2.88 -44.72 21.50
N THR A 184 2.41 -44.23 20.39
CA THR A 184 3.22 -43.47 19.41
C THR A 184 2.83 -42.00 19.46
N LEU A 185 3.83 -41.13 19.66
CA LEU A 185 3.61 -39.68 19.65
C LEU A 185 3.52 -39.20 18.20
N TYR A 186 2.38 -38.58 17.88
CA TYR A 186 2.16 -37.93 16.59
C TYR A 186 2.23 -36.43 16.76
N ASN A 187 2.83 -35.76 15.79
CA ASN A 187 2.89 -34.30 15.70
C ASN A 187 2.25 -33.88 14.39
N ASP A 188 1.07 -33.29 14.47
CA ASP A 188 0.35 -32.74 13.31
C ASP A 188 0.58 -31.23 13.23
N LYS A 189 0.88 -30.73 12.02
CA LYS A 189 1.17 -29.32 11.75
C LYS A 189 0.30 -28.83 10.63
N SER A 190 -0.62 -27.94 10.96
CA SER A 190 -1.43 -27.21 9.99
C SER A 190 -0.93 -25.77 9.84
N ASN A 191 -0.68 -25.35 8.60
CA ASN A 191 -0.28 -24.00 8.27
C ASN A 191 -1.25 -23.43 7.24
N MET A 192 -1.94 -22.37 7.59
CA MET A 192 -2.79 -21.60 6.67
C MET A 192 -2.24 -20.17 6.59
N GLY A 193 -2.12 -19.65 5.39
CA GLY A 193 -1.63 -18.28 5.18
C GLY A 193 -2.36 -17.62 4.02
N LEU A 194 -2.61 -16.32 4.16
CA LEU A 194 -3.11 -15.46 3.10
C LEU A 194 -2.07 -14.36 2.86
N TYR A 195 -1.70 -14.20 1.61
CA TYR A 195 -0.72 -13.21 1.18
C TYR A 195 -1.27 -12.41 0.01
N TRP A 196 -1.25 -11.09 0.11
CA TRP A 196 -1.63 -10.25 -1.02
C TRP A 196 -0.79 -8.99 -1.06
N GLY A 197 -0.73 -8.38 -2.23
CA GLY A 197 0.05 -7.15 -2.37
C GLY A 197 0.03 -6.58 -3.76
N ASN A 198 0.51 -5.34 -3.85
CA ASN A 198 0.65 -4.58 -5.07
C ASN A 198 2.10 -4.17 -5.30
N ILE A 199 2.49 -4.18 -6.57
CA ILE A 199 3.67 -3.49 -7.06
C ILE A 199 3.21 -2.57 -8.19
N THR A 200 3.47 -1.26 -8.06
CA THR A 200 3.20 -0.32 -9.14
C THR A 200 4.44 0.51 -9.43
N THR A 201 4.67 0.80 -10.69
CA THR A 201 5.71 1.71 -11.13
C THR A 201 5.21 2.60 -12.26
N SER A 202 5.65 3.85 -12.28
CA SER A 202 5.43 4.74 -13.39
C SER A 202 6.68 5.52 -13.75
N MET A 203 6.84 5.78 -15.04
CA MET A 203 7.78 6.73 -15.60
C MET A 203 7.01 7.73 -16.42
N ARG A 204 7.04 9.00 -16.04
CA ARG A 204 6.36 10.08 -16.74
C ARG A 204 7.36 11.12 -17.19
N TRP A 205 7.37 11.37 -18.50
CA TRP A 205 8.16 12.43 -19.11
C TRP A 205 7.24 13.54 -19.57
N ASN A 206 7.51 14.75 -19.08
CA ASN A 206 6.83 15.97 -19.46
C ASN A 206 7.76 16.78 -20.37
N HIS A 207 7.26 17.15 -21.56
CA HIS A 207 8.00 18.01 -22.50
C HIS A 207 7.15 19.19 -22.97
N VAL A 208 7.70 20.39 -22.89
CA VAL A 208 7.07 21.62 -23.36
C VAL A 208 7.74 22.04 -24.67
N PHE A 209 7.09 21.78 -25.80
CA PHE A 209 7.59 22.18 -27.11
C PHE A 209 7.59 23.70 -27.28
N ASN A 210 6.47 24.33 -26.92
CA ASN A 210 6.28 25.78 -26.96
C ASN A 210 5.09 26.18 -26.07
N GLN A 211 4.71 27.47 -26.07
CA GLN A 211 3.62 28.00 -25.24
C GLN A 211 2.22 27.39 -25.52
N LYS A 212 2.05 26.74 -26.67
CA LYS A 212 0.76 26.17 -27.10
C LYS A 212 0.76 24.64 -27.13
N LEU A 213 1.93 23.99 -27.04
CA LEU A 213 2.06 22.56 -27.19
C LEU A 213 2.97 21.99 -26.08
N PHE A 214 2.44 21.03 -25.35
CA PHE A 214 3.17 20.20 -24.41
C PHE A 214 2.78 18.73 -24.55
N SER A 215 3.62 17.83 -24.08
CA SER A 215 3.40 16.41 -24.08
C SER A 215 3.67 15.80 -22.71
N ASN A 216 2.83 14.84 -22.33
CA ASN A 216 3.05 13.97 -21.19
C ASN A 216 3.04 12.53 -21.69
N VAL A 217 4.18 11.88 -21.64
CA VAL A 217 4.29 10.44 -21.95
C VAL A 217 4.43 9.69 -20.64
N THR A 218 3.57 8.73 -20.39
CA THR A 218 3.61 7.95 -19.15
C THR A 218 3.62 6.46 -19.49
N LEU A 219 4.63 5.76 -18.97
CA LEU A 219 4.72 4.30 -18.95
C LEU A 219 4.34 3.83 -17.56
N ILE A 220 3.46 2.84 -17.47
CA ILE A 220 2.98 2.31 -16.20
C ILE A 220 3.10 0.79 -16.16
N TYR A 221 3.38 0.28 -14.97
CA TYR A 221 3.30 -1.13 -14.64
C TYR A 221 2.54 -1.30 -13.33
N SER A 222 1.58 -2.22 -13.30
CA SER A 222 0.83 -2.56 -12.09
C SER A 222 0.67 -4.08 -12.02
N ASN A 223 0.99 -4.65 -10.88
CA ASN A 223 0.82 -6.07 -10.59
C ASN A 223 0.22 -6.25 -9.19
N TYR A 224 -0.86 -7.01 -9.11
CA TYR A 224 -1.47 -7.46 -7.88
C TYR A 224 -1.34 -8.98 -7.78
N LYS A 225 -0.94 -9.47 -6.62
CA LYS A 225 -0.90 -10.91 -6.32
C LYS A 225 -1.73 -11.20 -5.08
N PHE A 226 -2.37 -12.36 -5.13
CA PHE A 226 -3.04 -12.98 -4.00
C PHE A 226 -2.65 -14.46 -3.99
N ASP A 227 -2.12 -14.94 -2.86
CA ASP A 227 -1.64 -16.31 -2.66
C ASP A 227 -2.23 -16.88 -1.36
N THR A 228 -2.50 -18.20 -1.32
CA THR A 228 -3.00 -18.94 -0.15
C THR A 228 -2.08 -20.07 0.23
#